data_f109dc46283149262f441b6c1649a39d
#
_entry.id   f109dc46283149262f441b6c1649a39d
#
_cell.length_a   1.000
_cell.length_b   1.000
_cell.length_c   1.000
_cell.angle_alpha   90.00
_cell.angle_beta   90.00
_cell.angle_gamma   90.00
#
_symmetry.space_group_name_H-M   'P 1'
#
loop_
_entity.id
_entity.type
_entity.pdbx_description
1 polymer ?
#
loop_
_entity_poly.entity_id
_entity_poly.type
_entity_poly.pdbx_seq_one_letter_code
_entity_poly.pdbx_strand_id
1 'polypeptide(L)'
;MLTNTVNSIATNLEDMERKNNETKVKELKDTLINYYNKYRVIGEWSNLEKEAFWELFEDYESRGGNGFIHSIVEPVMRELKVID
;
A
#
# COMPACT_ATOMS: atom_id res chain seq x y z
N MET A 1 38.08 10.71 -12.22
CA MET A 1 37.47 9.47 -12.73
C MET A 1 36.89 8.60 -11.64
N LEU A 2 37.66 8.28 -10.59
CA LEU A 2 37.17 7.48 -9.48
C LEU A 2 35.97 8.14 -8.78
N THR A 3 36.01 9.44 -8.59
CA THR A 3 34.91 10.20 -7.97
C THR A 3 33.62 10.10 -8.79
N ASN A 4 33.70 10.22 -10.10
CA ASN A 4 32.54 10.10 -10.96
C ASN A 4 31.95 8.68 -10.92
N THR A 5 32.79 7.65 -10.86
CA THR A 5 32.33 6.27 -10.76
C THR A 5 31.57 6.04 -9.44
N VAL A 6 32.08 6.56 -8.33
CA VAL A 6 31.44 6.43 -7.03
C VAL A 6 30.08 7.16 -7.03
N ASN A 7 30.04 8.37 -7.57
CA ASN A 7 28.80 9.13 -7.66
C ASN A 7 27.74 8.42 -8.51
N SER A 8 28.16 7.80 -9.62
CA SER A 8 27.24 7.05 -10.49
C SER A 8 26.65 5.84 -9.74
N ILE A 9 27.45 5.14 -8.98
CA ILE A 9 26.98 3.99 -8.18
C ILE A 9 25.97 4.45 -7.13
N ALA A 10 26.26 5.52 -6.41
CA ALA A 10 25.36 6.06 -5.41
C ALA A 10 24.01 6.50 -6.02
N THR A 11 24.05 7.17 -7.17
CA THR A 11 22.84 7.59 -7.88
C THR A 11 22.00 6.39 -8.30
N ASN A 12 22.65 5.32 -8.81
CA ASN A 12 21.95 4.12 -9.23
C ASN A 12 21.26 3.43 -8.06
N LEU A 13 21.88 3.38 -6.89
CA LEU A 13 21.28 2.80 -5.69
C LEU A 13 20.05 3.61 -5.25
N GLU A 14 20.12 4.92 -5.26
CA GLU A 14 18.99 5.78 -4.92
C GLU A 14 17.83 5.57 -5.89
N ASP A 15 18.11 5.46 -7.18
CA ASP A 15 17.10 5.20 -8.20
C ASP A 15 16.45 3.84 -8.01
N MET A 16 17.23 2.81 -7.66
CA MET A 16 16.71 1.47 -7.40
C MET A 16 15.80 1.45 -6.17
N GLU A 17 16.20 2.12 -5.10
CA GLU A 17 15.37 2.21 -3.89
C GLU A 17 14.05 2.92 -4.18
N ARG A 18 14.08 4.00 -4.96
CA ARG A 18 12.89 4.74 -5.35
C ARG A 18 11.94 3.89 -6.18
N LYS A 19 12.47 3.19 -7.17
CA LYS A 19 11.68 2.29 -8.02
C LYS A 19 11.09 1.14 -7.20
N ASN A 20 11.85 0.58 -6.27
CA ASN A 20 11.35 -0.48 -5.41
C ASN A 20 10.20 0.01 -4.54
N ASN A 21 10.29 1.23 -4.01
CA ASN A 21 9.21 1.80 -3.21
C ASN A 21 7.96 2.06 -4.06
N GLU A 22 8.13 2.61 -5.27
CA GLU A 22 7.03 2.85 -6.19
C GLU A 22 6.32 1.55 -6.58
N THR A 23 7.09 0.50 -6.85
CA THR A 23 6.55 -0.81 -7.17
C THR A 23 5.75 -1.38 -5.99
N LYS A 24 6.31 -1.26 -4.78
CA LYS A 24 5.65 -1.75 -3.58
C LYS A 24 4.36 -0.99 -3.29
N VAL A 25 4.36 0.33 -3.45
CA VAL A 25 3.16 1.15 -3.30
C VAL A 25 2.07 0.71 -4.27
N LYS A 26 2.43 0.45 -5.52
CA LYS A 26 1.48 -0.01 -6.53
C LYS A 26 0.91 -1.38 -6.17
N GLU A 27 1.75 -2.31 -5.73
CA GLU A 27 1.30 -3.64 -5.30
C GLU A 27 0.35 -3.54 -4.11
N LEU A 28 0.67 -2.72 -3.13
CA LEU A 28 -0.19 -2.50 -1.97
C LEU A 28 -1.51 -1.87 -2.38
N LYS A 29 -1.48 -0.89 -3.27
CA LYS A 29 -2.68 -0.26 -3.79
C LYS A 29 -3.59 -1.28 -4.45
N ASP A 30 -3.04 -2.13 -5.31
CA ASP A 30 -3.82 -3.16 -6.00
C ASP A 30 -4.43 -4.14 -5.01
N THR A 31 -3.67 -4.55 -4.00
CA THR A 31 -4.16 -5.46 -2.96
C THR A 31 -5.29 -4.81 -2.15
N LEU A 32 -5.11 -3.55 -1.75
CA LEU A 32 -6.14 -2.82 -1.00
C LEU A 32 -7.42 -2.64 -1.80
N ILE A 33 -7.30 -2.36 -3.10
CA ILE A 33 -8.45 -2.25 -4.00
C ILE A 33 -9.17 -3.59 -4.12
N ASN A 34 -8.44 -4.71 -4.17
CA ASN A 34 -9.03 -6.04 -4.21
C ASN A 34 -9.84 -6.33 -2.94
N TYR A 35 -9.33 -5.98 -1.78
CA TYR A 35 -10.08 -6.06 -0.52
C TYR A 35 -11.35 -5.21 -0.59
N TYR A 36 -11.23 -3.98 -1.05
CA TYR A 36 -12.36 -3.07 -1.20
C TYR A 36 -13.43 -3.65 -2.10
N ASN A 37 -13.06 -4.12 -3.30
CA ASN A 37 -14.01 -4.66 -4.27
C ASN A 37 -14.72 -5.89 -3.73
N LYS A 38 -14.04 -6.73 -2.97
CA LYS A 38 -14.61 -7.93 -2.39
C LYS A 38 -15.55 -7.61 -1.23
N TYR A 39 -15.08 -6.85 -0.26
CA TYR A 39 -15.81 -6.66 1.00
C TYR A 39 -16.88 -5.59 0.95
N ARG A 40 -16.77 -4.60 0.07
CA ARG A 40 -17.85 -3.62 -0.11
C ARG A 40 -19.15 -4.26 -0.60
N VAL A 41 -19.05 -5.37 -1.31
CA VAL A 41 -20.22 -6.12 -1.80
C VAL A 41 -20.76 -7.02 -0.71
N ILE A 42 -19.89 -7.70 0.01
CA ILE A 42 -20.24 -8.60 1.11
C ILE A 42 -20.79 -7.81 2.30
N GLY A 43 -20.20 -6.67 2.62
CA GLY A 43 -20.63 -5.79 3.71
C GLY A 43 -20.09 -6.18 5.08
N GLU A 44 -19.35 -7.27 5.18
CA GLU A 44 -18.80 -7.76 6.44
C GLU A 44 -17.51 -8.54 6.21
N TRP A 45 -16.69 -8.66 7.24
CA TRP A 45 -15.45 -9.43 7.21
C TRP A 45 -15.10 -9.95 8.59
N SER A 46 -14.14 -10.89 8.63
CA SER A 46 -13.64 -11.41 9.90
C SER A 46 -12.65 -10.44 10.54
N ASN A 47 -12.41 -10.61 11.83
CA ASN A 47 -11.41 -9.83 12.54
C ASN A 47 -10.01 -10.03 11.95
N LEU A 48 -9.70 -11.26 11.54
CA LEU A 48 -8.42 -11.57 10.90
C LEU A 48 -8.25 -10.82 9.59
N GLU A 49 -9.29 -10.78 8.78
CA GLU A 49 -9.27 -10.04 7.50
C GLU A 49 -9.14 -8.54 7.73
N LYS A 50 -9.81 -8.03 8.75
CA LYS A 50 -9.72 -6.63 9.15
C LYS A 50 -8.28 -6.28 9.55
N GLU A 51 -7.66 -7.08 10.40
CA GLU A 51 -6.28 -6.85 10.81
C GLU A 51 -5.32 -6.88 9.63
N ALA A 52 -5.47 -7.86 8.74
CA ALA A 52 -4.63 -7.97 7.56
C ALA A 52 -4.75 -6.74 6.66
N PHE A 53 -5.97 -6.26 6.45
CA PHE A 53 -6.20 -5.07 5.64
C PHE A 53 -5.52 -3.84 6.25
N TRP A 54 -5.71 -3.60 7.54
CA TRP A 54 -5.17 -2.40 8.16
C TRP A 54 -3.65 -2.42 8.26
N GLU A 55 -3.04 -3.59 8.39
CA GLU A 55 -1.58 -3.71 8.30
C GLU A 55 -1.06 -3.30 6.92
N LEU A 56 -1.73 -3.75 5.86
CA LEU A 56 -1.37 -3.37 4.49
C LEU A 56 -1.60 -1.88 4.25
N PHE A 57 -2.70 -1.34 4.77
CA PHE A 57 -3.03 0.07 4.66
C PHE A 57 -1.98 0.94 5.36
N GLU A 58 -1.57 0.54 6.55
CA GLU A 58 -0.53 1.26 7.31
C GLU A 58 0.80 1.28 6.55
N ASP A 59 1.19 0.15 5.96
CA ASP A 59 2.38 0.07 5.14
C ASP A 59 2.26 0.99 3.91
N TYR A 60 1.10 0.98 3.26
CA TYR A 60 0.82 1.84 2.12
C TYR A 60 0.96 3.33 2.48
N GLU A 61 0.39 3.75 3.60
CA GLU A 61 0.50 5.13 4.06
C GLU A 61 1.93 5.51 4.43
N SER A 62 2.66 4.62 5.10
CA SER A 62 4.04 4.87 5.50
C SER A 62 4.97 5.07 4.32
N ARG A 63 4.61 4.53 3.16
CA ARG A 63 5.36 4.66 1.90
C ARG A 63 4.93 5.88 1.08
N GLY A 64 4.05 6.71 1.60
CA GLY A 64 3.58 7.91 0.92
C GLY A 64 2.39 7.67 -0.01
N GLY A 65 1.71 6.54 0.11
CA GLY A 65 0.51 6.27 -0.67
C GLY A 65 -0.65 7.17 -0.25
N ASN A 66 -1.44 7.61 -1.23
CA ASN A 66 -2.57 8.49 -0.97
C ASN A 66 -3.62 8.35 -2.09
N GLY A 67 -4.56 9.31 -2.18
CA GLY A 67 -5.54 9.39 -3.26
C GLY A 67 -6.72 8.46 -3.05
N PHE A 68 -7.06 7.63 -4.06
CA PHE A 68 -8.25 6.79 -4.07
C PHE A 68 -8.38 5.93 -2.81
N ILE A 69 -7.28 5.30 -2.38
CA ILE A 69 -7.29 4.43 -1.21
C ILE A 69 -7.71 5.21 0.03
N HIS A 70 -7.11 6.38 0.22
CA HIS A 70 -7.38 7.20 1.40
C HIS A 70 -8.76 7.85 1.35
N SER A 71 -9.20 8.28 0.18
CA SER A 71 -10.45 9.02 0.03
C SER A 71 -11.69 8.13 -0.07
N ILE A 72 -11.58 6.98 -0.72
CA ILE A 72 -12.73 6.14 -1.05
C ILE A 72 -12.69 4.80 -0.30
N VAL A 73 -11.54 4.13 -0.30
CA VAL A 73 -11.44 2.78 0.28
C VAL A 73 -11.49 2.83 1.80
N GLU A 74 -10.71 3.70 2.41
CA GLU A 74 -10.65 3.79 3.87
C GLU A 74 -12.02 3.97 4.53
N PRO A 75 -12.85 4.97 4.14
CA PRO A 75 -14.14 5.16 4.79
C PRO A 75 -15.06 3.96 4.68
N VAL A 76 -15.09 3.30 3.53
CA VAL A 76 -15.93 2.12 3.31
C VAL A 76 -15.47 0.96 4.18
N MET A 77 -14.17 0.72 4.23
CA MET A 77 -13.63 -0.40 5.01
C MET A 77 -13.78 -0.20 6.51
N ARG A 78 -13.80 1.06 6.99
CA ARG A 78 -14.04 1.36 8.40
C ARG A 78 -15.45 1.03 8.82
N GLU A 79 -16.41 1.08 7.92
CA GLU A 79 -17.81 0.84 8.22
C GLU A 79 -18.22 -0.63 8.08
N LEU A 80 -17.34 -1.48 7.59
CA LEU A 80 -17.63 -2.90 7.46
C LEU A 80 -17.90 -3.54 8.82
N LYS A 81 -18.89 -4.42 8.84
CA LYS A 81 -19.24 -5.17 10.06
C LYS A 81 -18.20 -6.26 10.30
N VAL A 82 -17.79 -6.42 11.55
CA VAL A 82 -16.89 -7.50 11.97
C VAL A 82 -17.74 -8.64 12.51
N ILE A 83 -17.55 -9.85 11.98
CA ILE A 83 -18.46 -10.98 12.20
C ILE A 83 -17.89 -12.15 13.02
N ASP A 84 -16.67 -12.02 13.52
CA ASP A 84 -16.16 -13.11 14.37
C ASP A 84 -15.82 -12.68 15.79
#